data_b6f7b9d141bd2d83d75dfb24f6689a7f
#
_entry.id   b6f7b9d141bd2d83d75dfb24f6689a7f
#
_cell.length_a   1.000
_cell.length_b   1.000
_cell.length_c   1.000
_cell.angle_alpha   90.00
_cell.angle_beta   90.00
_cell.angle_gamma   90.00
#
_symmetry.space_group_name_H-M   'P 1'
#
loop_
_entity.id
_entity.type
_entity.pdbx_description
1 polymer ?
#
loop_
_entity_poly.entity_id
_entity_poly.type
_entity_poly.pdbx_seq_one_letter_code
_entity_poly.pdbx_strand_id
1 'polypeptide(L)'
;TGALHASLPTPDGKVHRISVIAGDAAGNLARTGLDIVPQELAPAFSDMVGHSSNAAVSYLRTAGVTKGDDEGRYNPDANITREEFAALLCRYLAPETDYSSVKLPFDDAGDISGWAYESVQAMYAMGVTQGSTDLKGRLCFSPKATISRAEVITMLGRLLELGYAAPDWSFTDSSSIKDWSRTHINTLCAIGALSPYPDGGIHPADPITRAQVADLLFRMT
;
A
#
# COMPACT_ATOMS: atom_id res chain seq x y z
N THR A 1 21.82 -17.39 -20.93
CA THR A 1 21.80 -16.13 -20.15
C THR A 1 21.67 -14.97 -21.12
N GLY A 2 20.47 -14.45 -21.35
CA GLY A 2 20.21 -13.26 -22.14
C GLY A 2 20.35 -12.01 -21.27
N ALA A 3 21.09 -11.01 -21.76
CA ALA A 3 21.06 -9.69 -21.15
C ALA A 3 19.85 -8.91 -21.70
N LEU A 4 19.04 -8.36 -20.81
CA LEU A 4 17.94 -7.45 -21.16
C LEU A 4 18.51 -6.03 -21.17
N HIS A 5 18.46 -5.36 -22.33
CA HIS A 5 18.82 -3.95 -22.47
C HIS A 5 17.54 -3.15 -22.67
N ALA A 6 17.29 -2.19 -21.80
CA ALA A 6 16.21 -1.21 -21.97
C ALA A 6 16.83 0.19 -22.04
N SER A 7 16.40 0.99 -22.99
CA SER A 7 16.72 2.42 -23.03
C SER A 7 15.74 3.14 -22.14
N LEU A 8 16.26 3.87 -21.14
CA LEU A 8 15.45 4.69 -20.25
C LEU A 8 15.16 6.04 -20.91
N PRO A 9 13.98 6.62 -20.69
CA PRO A 9 13.71 7.99 -21.12
C PRO A 9 14.70 8.95 -20.46
N THR A 10 14.95 10.08 -21.11
CA THR A 10 15.79 11.15 -20.55
C THR A 10 15.25 11.55 -19.18
N PRO A 11 16.09 11.77 -18.17
CA PRO A 11 15.65 12.18 -16.84
C PRO A 11 14.80 13.45 -16.92
N ASP A 12 13.55 13.38 -16.48
CA ASP A 12 12.60 14.50 -16.44
C ASP A 12 12.56 15.15 -15.04
N GLY A 13 13.51 14.80 -14.17
CA GLY A 13 13.59 15.29 -12.79
C GLY A 13 12.59 14.61 -11.84
N LYS A 14 11.85 13.60 -12.31
CA LYS A 14 10.88 12.83 -11.50
C LYS A 14 11.44 11.49 -11.07
N VAL A 15 10.81 10.93 -10.04
CA VAL A 15 11.08 9.55 -9.62
C VAL A 15 10.33 8.59 -10.54
N HIS A 16 11.04 7.59 -11.06
CA HIS A 16 10.47 6.53 -11.87
C HIS A 16 10.79 5.18 -11.24
N ARG A 17 9.85 4.24 -11.34
CA ARG A 17 10.09 2.84 -11.01
C ARG A 17 9.97 2.00 -12.26
N ILE A 18 10.97 1.16 -12.51
CA ILE A 18 10.96 0.16 -13.57
C ILE A 18 10.75 -1.20 -12.92
N SER A 19 9.66 -1.86 -13.29
CA SER A 19 9.41 -3.23 -12.86
C SER A 19 9.77 -4.20 -13.97
N VAL A 20 10.58 -5.21 -13.64
CA VAL A 20 10.91 -6.30 -14.54
C VAL A 20 10.20 -7.54 -14.03
N ILE A 21 9.42 -8.16 -14.91
CA ILE A 21 8.73 -9.42 -14.64
C ILE A 21 9.34 -10.47 -15.56
N ALA A 22 9.85 -11.54 -14.99
CA ALA A 22 10.37 -12.69 -15.71
C ALA A 22 9.54 -13.93 -15.39
N GLY A 23 9.13 -14.67 -16.41
CA GLY A 23 8.43 -15.94 -16.27
C GLY A 23 9.21 -17.10 -16.85
N ASP A 24 9.07 -18.29 -16.27
CA ASP A 24 9.57 -19.54 -16.86
C ASP A 24 8.45 -20.29 -17.61
N ALA A 25 8.83 -21.34 -18.30
CA ALA A 25 7.90 -22.18 -19.07
C ALA A 25 6.90 -22.96 -18.18
N ALA A 26 7.14 -23.04 -16.87
CA ALA A 26 6.25 -23.66 -15.90
C ALA A 26 5.23 -22.67 -15.31
N GLY A 27 5.30 -21.37 -15.73
CA GLY A 27 4.39 -20.32 -15.26
C GLY A 27 4.85 -19.63 -13.98
N ASN A 28 6.06 -19.91 -13.46
CA ASN A 28 6.60 -19.20 -12.32
C ASN A 28 7.02 -17.79 -12.75
N LEU A 29 6.62 -16.80 -11.96
CA LEU A 29 6.95 -15.39 -12.20
C LEU A 29 7.88 -14.87 -11.11
N ALA A 30 8.91 -14.15 -11.53
CA ALA A 30 9.75 -13.35 -10.65
C ALA A 30 9.62 -11.88 -11.05
N ARG A 31 9.46 -10.99 -10.07
CA ARG A 31 9.43 -9.55 -10.29
C ARG A 31 10.57 -8.89 -9.51
N THR A 32 11.23 -7.95 -10.14
CA THR A 32 12.17 -7.04 -9.49
C THR A 32 11.90 -5.61 -9.92
N GLY A 33 12.27 -4.64 -9.12
CA GLY A 33 12.11 -3.23 -9.43
C GLY A 33 13.42 -2.49 -9.32
N LEU A 34 13.61 -1.50 -10.19
CA LEU A 34 14.70 -0.53 -10.13
C LEU A 34 14.09 0.85 -9.99
N ASP A 35 14.47 1.55 -8.93
CA ASP A 35 14.03 2.92 -8.70
C ASP A 35 15.06 3.88 -9.30
N ILE A 36 14.59 4.74 -10.20
CA ILE A 36 15.39 5.83 -10.76
C ILE A 36 15.01 7.07 -10.00
N VAL A 37 15.89 7.49 -9.11
CA VAL A 37 15.71 8.69 -8.30
C VAL A 37 16.67 9.76 -8.82
N PRO A 38 16.20 10.98 -9.12
CA PRO A 38 17.08 12.07 -9.52
C PRO A 38 18.14 12.32 -8.45
N GLN A 39 19.37 12.63 -8.85
CA GLN A 39 20.48 12.86 -7.94
C GLN A 39 20.20 14.00 -6.95
N GLU A 40 19.41 15.01 -7.37
CA GLU A 40 18.97 16.14 -6.58
C GLU A 40 17.44 16.16 -6.46
N LEU A 41 16.87 15.09 -5.88
CA LEU A 41 15.43 15.07 -5.64
C LEU A 41 15.09 16.01 -4.48
N ALA A 42 14.46 17.14 -4.80
CA ALA A 42 13.95 18.04 -3.79
C ALA A 42 12.91 17.32 -2.91
N PRO A 43 12.86 17.64 -1.60
CA PRO A 43 11.86 17.07 -0.71
C PRO A 43 10.43 17.37 -1.21
N ALA A 44 9.58 16.37 -1.24
CA ALA A 44 8.18 16.52 -1.65
C ALA A 44 7.40 17.43 -0.69
N PHE A 45 7.76 17.39 0.58
CA PHE A 45 7.17 18.19 1.67
C PHE A 45 8.28 18.66 2.60
N SER A 46 7.99 19.69 3.41
CA SER A 46 8.98 20.34 4.28
C SER A 46 9.64 19.41 5.29
N ASP A 47 8.90 18.39 5.75
CA ASP A 47 9.32 17.39 6.73
C ASP A 47 9.92 16.10 6.10
N MET A 48 10.10 16.10 4.78
CA MET A 48 10.72 14.97 4.06
C MET A 48 12.21 15.15 3.78
N VAL A 49 12.82 16.21 4.30
CA VAL A 49 14.27 16.48 4.13
C VAL A 49 15.07 15.33 4.75
N GLY A 50 15.84 14.61 3.94
CA GLY A 50 16.67 13.49 4.41
C GLY A 50 15.90 12.22 4.79
N HIS A 51 14.57 12.20 4.65
CA HIS A 51 13.76 11.02 4.93
C HIS A 51 13.93 9.95 3.84
N SER A 52 14.14 8.69 4.25
CA SER A 52 14.40 7.55 3.33
C SER A 52 13.27 7.33 2.32
N SER A 53 12.01 7.59 2.70
CA SER A 53 10.83 7.44 1.84
C SER A 53 10.55 8.66 0.96
N ASN A 54 11.47 9.66 0.89
CA ASN A 54 11.22 10.87 0.09
C ASN A 54 10.93 10.56 -1.39
N ALA A 55 11.59 9.56 -1.96
CA ALA A 55 11.36 9.14 -3.34
C ALA A 55 9.93 8.61 -3.55
N ALA A 56 9.46 7.72 -2.67
CA ALA A 56 8.10 7.18 -2.72
C ALA A 56 7.05 8.28 -2.54
N VAL A 57 7.24 9.16 -1.56
CA VAL A 57 6.31 10.27 -1.28
C VAL A 57 6.29 11.27 -2.44
N SER A 58 7.45 11.58 -3.05
CA SER A 58 7.54 12.44 -4.24
C SER A 58 6.79 11.86 -5.43
N TYR A 59 6.92 10.54 -5.65
CA TYR A 59 6.17 9.83 -6.68
C TYR A 59 4.66 9.97 -6.45
N LEU A 60 4.17 9.64 -5.26
CA LEU A 60 2.75 9.73 -4.92
C LEU A 60 2.20 11.17 -4.98
N ARG A 61 3.02 12.17 -4.64
CA ARG A 61 2.65 13.59 -4.79
C ARG A 61 2.50 13.96 -6.26
N THR A 62 3.46 13.56 -7.10
CA THR A 62 3.43 13.83 -8.55
C THR A 62 2.24 13.15 -9.22
N ALA A 63 1.87 11.94 -8.76
CA ALA A 63 0.68 11.21 -9.20
C ALA A 63 -0.64 11.76 -8.63
N GLY A 64 -0.60 12.79 -7.78
CA GLY A 64 -1.81 13.37 -7.17
C GLY A 64 -2.44 12.54 -6.05
N VAL A 65 -1.78 11.47 -5.63
CA VAL A 65 -2.28 10.55 -4.59
C VAL A 65 -2.25 11.17 -3.21
N THR A 66 -1.21 11.97 -2.92
CA THR A 66 -1.09 12.68 -1.64
C THR A 66 -0.87 14.19 -1.86
N LYS A 67 -1.41 14.99 -0.94
CA LYS A 67 -1.30 16.45 -0.96
C LYS A 67 -0.56 17.02 0.27
N GLY A 68 -0.36 16.20 1.30
CA GLY A 68 0.12 16.66 2.60
C GLY A 68 -0.98 17.36 3.42
N ASP A 69 -0.55 18.03 4.48
CA ASP A 69 -1.41 18.88 5.31
C ASP A 69 -1.37 20.36 4.89
N ASP A 70 -2.17 21.21 5.55
CA ASP A 70 -2.26 22.64 5.26
C ASP A 70 -0.97 23.41 5.58
N GLU A 71 -0.07 22.83 6.40
CA GLU A 71 1.25 23.38 6.69
C GLU A 71 2.33 22.90 5.72
N GLY A 72 1.98 22.16 4.68
CA GLY A 72 2.91 21.63 3.68
C GLY A 72 3.78 20.49 4.20
N ARG A 73 3.27 19.70 5.14
CA ARG A 73 3.96 18.52 5.70
C ARG A 73 3.29 17.25 5.25
N TYR A 74 4.06 16.18 5.20
CA TYR A 74 3.58 14.84 4.93
C TYR A 74 3.27 14.04 6.21
N ASN A 75 3.95 14.37 7.30
CA ASN A 75 3.92 13.66 8.58
C ASN A 75 4.32 12.17 8.41
N PRO A 76 5.56 11.88 7.92
CA PRO A 76 5.97 10.53 7.49
C PRO A 76 5.88 9.48 8.59
N ASP A 77 6.23 9.83 9.83
CA ASP A 77 6.29 8.92 10.98
C ASP A 77 4.95 8.80 11.71
N ALA A 78 3.94 9.57 11.33
CA ALA A 78 2.61 9.44 11.91
C ALA A 78 1.94 8.13 11.47
N ASN A 79 1.31 7.44 12.42
CA ASN A 79 0.47 6.29 12.09
C ASN A 79 -0.74 6.76 11.28
N ILE A 80 -1.12 5.97 10.28
CA ILE A 80 -2.29 6.26 9.44
C ILE A 80 -3.54 5.59 10.01
N THR A 81 -4.68 6.28 9.95
CA THR A 81 -5.97 5.70 10.30
C THR A 81 -6.55 4.87 9.15
N ARG A 82 -7.55 4.04 9.44
CA ARG A 82 -8.20 3.19 8.44
C ARG A 82 -8.91 4.01 7.37
N GLU A 83 -9.58 5.10 7.73
CA GLU A 83 -10.23 5.98 6.74
C GLU A 83 -9.22 6.77 5.91
N GLU A 84 -8.10 7.22 6.50
CA GLU A 84 -7.03 7.88 5.76
C GLU A 84 -6.37 6.94 4.76
N PHE A 85 -6.12 5.68 5.16
CA PHE A 85 -5.58 4.68 4.24
C PHE A 85 -6.56 4.36 3.11
N ALA A 86 -7.86 4.18 3.40
CA ALA A 86 -8.87 3.94 2.38
C ALA A 86 -8.93 5.10 1.37
N ALA A 87 -8.87 6.35 1.84
CA ALA A 87 -8.87 7.52 0.97
C ALA A 87 -7.58 7.65 0.14
N LEU A 88 -6.42 7.31 0.73
CA LEU A 88 -5.15 7.29 0.02
C LEU A 88 -5.15 6.22 -1.09
N LEU A 89 -5.60 5.02 -0.75
CA LEU A 89 -5.67 3.88 -1.67
C LEU A 89 -6.68 4.13 -2.79
N CYS A 90 -7.83 4.71 -2.49
CA CYS A 90 -8.82 5.10 -3.50
C CYS A 90 -8.23 6.08 -4.52
N ARG A 91 -7.48 7.10 -4.07
CA ARG A 91 -6.79 8.03 -4.96
C ARG A 91 -5.68 7.36 -5.77
N TYR A 92 -4.97 6.40 -5.18
CA TYR A 92 -3.94 5.63 -5.87
C TYR A 92 -4.51 4.76 -6.99
N LEU A 93 -5.65 4.12 -6.75
CA LEU A 93 -6.34 3.27 -7.74
C LEU A 93 -7.08 4.08 -8.79
N ALA A 94 -7.54 5.30 -8.43
CA ALA A 94 -8.32 6.21 -9.28
C ALA A 94 -9.43 5.48 -10.05
N PRO A 95 -10.35 4.76 -9.37
CA PRO A 95 -11.37 3.97 -10.05
C PRO A 95 -12.30 4.87 -10.89
N GLU A 96 -12.57 4.45 -12.13
CA GLU A 96 -13.46 5.18 -13.05
C GLU A 96 -14.94 5.04 -12.66
N THR A 97 -15.28 4.00 -11.91
CA THR A 97 -16.66 3.71 -11.51
C THR A 97 -17.08 4.60 -10.33
N ASP A 98 -18.27 5.18 -10.42
CA ASP A 98 -18.92 5.88 -9.32
C ASP A 98 -19.52 4.87 -8.33
N TYR A 99 -19.03 4.88 -7.09
CA TYR A 99 -19.49 4.03 -6.01
C TYR A 99 -20.35 4.77 -4.95
N SER A 100 -20.75 6.01 -5.21
CA SER A 100 -21.48 6.86 -4.23
C SER A 100 -22.84 6.29 -3.80
N SER A 101 -23.45 5.41 -4.61
CA SER A 101 -24.71 4.73 -4.30
C SER A 101 -24.54 3.47 -3.44
N VAL A 102 -23.31 3.03 -3.19
CA VAL A 102 -23.02 1.80 -2.42
C VAL A 102 -23.37 2.02 -0.95
N LYS A 103 -24.21 1.16 -0.40
CA LYS A 103 -24.53 1.18 1.04
C LYS A 103 -23.47 0.39 1.79
N LEU A 104 -22.86 1.04 2.77
CA LEU A 104 -21.90 0.39 3.67
C LEU A 104 -22.65 -0.45 4.71
N PRO A 105 -22.23 -1.71 4.96
CA PRO A 105 -22.87 -2.58 5.95
C PRO A 105 -22.35 -2.38 7.37
N PHE A 106 -21.51 -1.37 7.61
CA PHE A 106 -20.83 -1.16 8.88
C PHE A 106 -21.72 -0.44 9.88
N ASP A 107 -21.85 -0.96 11.09
CA ASP A 107 -22.62 -0.36 12.16
C ASP A 107 -22.10 1.04 12.57
N ASP A 108 -20.81 1.28 12.34
CA ASP A 108 -20.11 2.53 12.59
C ASP A 108 -19.89 3.39 11.32
N ALA A 109 -20.65 3.14 10.26
CA ALA A 109 -20.54 3.92 9.02
C ALA A 109 -20.77 5.43 9.24
N GLY A 110 -21.57 5.80 10.24
CA GLY A 110 -21.80 7.21 10.62
C GLY A 110 -20.57 7.91 11.22
N ASP A 111 -19.57 7.16 11.69
CA ASP A 111 -18.33 7.71 12.25
C ASP A 111 -17.27 7.99 11.19
N ILE A 112 -17.49 7.56 9.93
CA ILE A 112 -16.61 7.84 8.81
C ILE A 112 -16.69 9.33 8.48
N SER A 113 -15.53 9.99 8.38
CA SER A 113 -15.46 11.39 7.95
C SER A 113 -16.07 11.58 6.56
N GLY A 114 -16.82 12.67 6.36
CA GLY A 114 -17.45 12.96 5.07
C GLY A 114 -16.46 12.96 3.89
N TRP A 115 -15.23 13.44 4.11
CA TRP A 115 -14.18 13.43 3.08
C TRP A 115 -13.67 12.04 2.70
N ALA A 116 -13.85 11.03 3.56
CA ALA A 116 -13.41 9.65 3.33
C ALA A 116 -14.54 8.72 2.88
N TYR A 117 -15.80 9.13 3.06
CA TYR A 117 -16.96 8.25 2.94
C TYR A 117 -17.04 7.58 1.56
N GLU A 118 -16.96 8.35 0.48
CA GLU A 118 -16.99 7.82 -0.90
C GLU A 118 -15.81 6.88 -1.17
N SER A 119 -14.63 7.18 -0.62
CA SER A 119 -13.46 6.31 -0.76
C SER A 119 -13.69 4.97 -0.05
N VAL A 120 -14.31 4.97 1.13
CA VAL A 120 -14.65 3.72 1.83
C VAL A 120 -15.71 2.93 1.06
N GLN A 121 -16.71 3.61 0.45
CA GLN A 121 -17.69 2.97 -0.43
C GLN A 121 -17.01 2.27 -1.62
N ALA A 122 -16.07 2.95 -2.28
CA ALA A 122 -15.30 2.37 -3.38
C ALA A 122 -14.47 1.16 -2.90
N MET A 123 -13.74 1.28 -1.80
CA MET A 123 -12.91 0.19 -1.26
C MET A 123 -13.76 -1.02 -0.81
N TYR A 124 -14.96 -0.78 -0.29
CA TYR A 124 -15.89 -1.85 0.05
C TYR A 124 -16.46 -2.53 -1.21
N ALA A 125 -16.93 -1.77 -2.18
CA ALA A 125 -17.50 -2.30 -3.42
C ALA A 125 -16.48 -3.11 -4.23
N MET A 126 -15.21 -2.71 -4.21
CA MET A 126 -14.10 -3.43 -4.83
C MET A 126 -13.63 -4.66 -4.02
N GLY A 127 -14.25 -4.94 -2.87
CA GLY A 127 -13.85 -6.07 -2.00
C GLY A 127 -12.53 -5.85 -1.24
N VAL A 128 -11.95 -4.67 -1.31
CA VAL A 128 -10.67 -4.32 -0.68
C VAL A 128 -10.81 -4.26 0.84
N THR A 129 -11.85 -3.59 1.34
CA THR A 129 -12.20 -3.62 2.77
C THR A 129 -13.48 -4.41 3.02
N GLN A 130 -13.50 -5.16 4.12
CA GLN A 130 -14.64 -6.00 4.51
C GLN A 130 -15.11 -5.68 5.94
N GLY A 131 -14.40 -4.78 6.65
CA GLY A 131 -14.63 -4.55 8.07
C GLY A 131 -14.17 -5.71 8.96
N SER A 132 -14.48 -5.60 10.23
CA SER A 132 -14.21 -6.63 11.24
C SER A 132 -15.34 -6.65 12.27
N THR A 133 -15.55 -7.82 12.89
CA THR A 133 -16.57 -7.97 13.93
C THR A 133 -16.00 -7.51 15.28
N ASP A 134 -16.69 -6.60 15.96
CA ASP A 134 -16.33 -6.16 17.30
C ASP A 134 -16.73 -7.18 18.38
N LEU A 135 -16.39 -6.90 19.65
CA LEU A 135 -16.71 -7.76 20.79
C LEU A 135 -18.23 -7.95 21.03
N LYS A 136 -19.07 -7.11 20.43
CA LYS A 136 -20.54 -7.20 20.50
C LYS A 136 -21.14 -7.89 19.29
N GLY A 137 -20.32 -8.44 18.38
CA GLY A 137 -20.76 -9.08 17.16
C GLY A 137 -21.19 -8.13 16.04
N ARG A 138 -20.92 -6.83 16.15
CA ARG A 138 -21.27 -5.83 15.14
C ARG A 138 -20.18 -5.75 14.09
N LEU A 139 -20.56 -5.65 12.82
CA LEU A 139 -19.61 -5.42 11.73
C LEU A 139 -19.21 -3.95 11.69
N CYS A 140 -17.93 -3.64 11.90
CA CYS A 140 -17.40 -2.28 11.99
C CYS A 140 -16.27 -2.06 10.97
N PHE A 141 -16.18 -0.83 10.48
CA PHE A 141 -15.04 -0.36 9.69
C PHE A 141 -13.94 0.20 10.57
N SER A 142 -14.27 0.77 11.71
CA SER A 142 -13.38 1.43 12.68
C SER A 142 -12.56 2.58 12.07
N PRO A 143 -13.21 3.63 11.51
CA PRO A 143 -12.55 4.63 10.66
C PRO A 143 -11.40 5.37 11.35
N LYS A 144 -11.53 5.67 12.62
CA LYS A 144 -10.57 6.46 13.41
C LYS A 144 -9.46 5.63 14.06
N ALA A 145 -9.57 4.30 14.03
CA ALA A 145 -8.54 3.44 14.54
C ALA A 145 -7.29 3.49 13.64
N THR A 146 -6.11 3.44 14.24
CA THR A 146 -4.88 3.20 13.48
C THR A 146 -4.97 1.83 12.79
N ILE A 147 -4.52 1.75 11.55
CA ILE A 147 -4.52 0.50 10.80
C ILE A 147 -3.21 -0.26 11.04
N SER A 148 -3.31 -1.57 11.20
CA SER A 148 -2.12 -2.41 11.36
C SER A 148 -1.45 -2.71 10.01
N ARG A 149 -0.16 -3.07 10.09
CA ARG A 149 0.61 -3.45 8.91
C ARG A 149 0.00 -4.65 8.17
N ALA A 150 -0.49 -5.66 8.89
CA ALA A 150 -1.16 -6.82 8.28
C ALA A 150 -2.47 -6.43 7.58
N GLU A 151 -3.24 -5.49 8.12
CA GLU A 151 -4.47 -5.02 7.48
C GLU A 151 -4.19 -4.27 6.18
N VAL A 152 -3.19 -3.38 6.17
CA VAL A 152 -2.76 -2.70 4.94
C VAL A 152 -2.30 -3.70 3.89
N ILE A 153 -1.41 -4.64 4.26
CA ILE A 153 -0.91 -5.69 3.36
C ILE A 153 -2.08 -6.52 2.80
N THR A 154 -3.07 -6.85 3.63
CA THR A 154 -4.24 -7.62 3.20
C THR A 154 -5.10 -6.83 2.21
N MET A 155 -5.35 -5.56 2.47
CA MET A 155 -6.09 -4.71 1.55
C MET A 155 -5.38 -4.56 0.20
N LEU A 156 -4.06 -4.36 0.21
CA LEU A 156 -3.24 -4.32 -1.01
C LEU A 156 -3.21 -5.67 -1.73
N GLY A 157 -3.07 -6.76 -0.98
CA GLY A 157 -3.02 -8.11 -1.55
C GLY A 157 -4.33 -8.56 -2.21
N ARG A 158 -5.48 -8.03 -1.76
CA ARG A 158 -6.79 -8.28 -2.39
C ARG A 158 -6.92 -7.62 -3.77
N LEU A 159 -6.09 -6.64 -4.09
CA LEU A 159 -6.03 -6.01 -5.42
C LEU A 159 -5.20 -6.82 -6.42
N LEU A 160 -4.46 -7.82 -5.95
CA LEU A 160 -3.52 -8.57 -6.76
C LEU A 160 -4.05 -9.97 -7.03
N GLU A 161 -4.33 -10.24 -8.29
CA GLU A 161 -4.59 -11.60 -8.78
C GLU A 161 -3.29 -12.15 -9.37
N LEU A 162 -2.58 -12.99 -8.61
CA LEU A 162 -1.47 -13.75 -9.15
C LEU A 162 -2.04 -14.99 -9.86
N GLY A 163 -1.62 -15.23 -11.09
CA GLY A 163 -2.00 -16.44 -11.83
C GLY A 163 -1.40 -17.74 -11.25
N TYR A 164 -0.75 -17.68 -10.08
CA TYR A 164 -0.11 -18.79 -9.38
C TYR A 164 -0.15 -18.55 -7.87
N ALA A 165 0.00 -19.63 -7.10
CA ALA A 165 0.13 -19.53 -5.65
C ALA A 165 1.50 -18.96 -5.28
N ALA A 166 1.52 -17.86 -4.51
CA ALA A 166 2.76 -17.33 -3.99
C ALA A 166 3.45 -18.35 -3.08
N PRO A 167 4.79 -18.47 -3.12
CA PRO A 167 5.52 -19.38 -2.25
C PRO A 167 5.34 -18.95 -0.77
N ASP A 168 5.36 -19.95 0.12
CA ASP A 168 5.36 -19.68 1.55
C ASP A 168 6.69 -19.10 1.99
N TRP A 169 6.62 -17.94 2.64
CA TRP A 169 7.75 -17.27 3.24
C TRP A 169 7.81 -17.55 4.73
N SER A 170 9.04 -17.68 5.26
CA SER A 170 9.28 -17.86 6.69
C SER A 170 9.87 -16.59 7.28
N PHE A 171 9.27 -16.11 8.38
CA PHE A 171 9.69 -14.91 9.10
C PHE A 171 9.94 -15.24 10.55
N THR A 172 10.75 -14.45 11.24
CA THR A 172 11.04 -14.65 12.66
C THR A 172 9.80 -14.59 13.54
N ASP A 173 8.79 -13.84 13.11
CA ASP A 173 7.49 -13.65 13.77
C ASP A 173 6.31 -14.34 13.06
N SER A 174 6.59 -15.40 12.27
CA SER A 174 5.56 -16.15 11.52
C SER A 174 4.39 -16.64 12.38
N SER A 175 4.61 -16.91 13.68
CA SER A 175 3.55 -17.29 14.61
C SER A 175 2.56 -16.18 14.93
N SER A 176 2.94 -14.92 14.73
CA SER A 176 2.09 -13.73 14.91
C SER A 176 1.24 -13.43 13.70
N ILE A 177 1.57 -14.00 12.54
CA ILE A 177 0.85 -13.80 11.28
C ILE A 177 -0.46 -14.61 11.32
N LYS A 178 -1.57 -13.91 11.25
CA LYS A 178 -2.91 -14.54 11.21
C LYS A 178 -3.20 -15.12 9.83
N ASP A 179 -4.01 -16.17 9.79
CA ASP A 179 -4.32 -16.91 8.55
C ASP A 179 -4.91 -16.00 7.46
N TRP A 180 -5.78 -15.05 7.85
CA TRP A 180 -6.39 -14.11 6.91
C TRP A 180 -5.40 -13.17 6.20
N SER A 181 -4.20 -12.96 6.74
CA SER A 181 -3.17 -12.09 6.15
C SER A 181 -2.03 -12.86 5.47
N ARG A 182 -1.83 -14.13 5.80
CA ARG A 182 -0.69 -14.94 5.35
C ARG A 182 -0.52 -14.97 3.83
N THR A 183 -1.57 -15.31 3.11
CA THR A 183 -1.54 -15.36 1.64
C THR A 183 -1.18 -14.01 1.04
N HIS A 184 -1.71 -12.91 1.58
CA HIS A 184 -1.44 -11.57 1.07
C HIS A 184 -0.01 -11.10 1.39
N ILE A 185 0.53 -11.47 2.56
CA ILE A 185 1.94 -11.24 2.89
C ILE A 185 2.84 -11.98 1.87
N ASN A 186 2.59 -13.25 1.64
CA ASN A 186 3.34 -14.06 0.68
C ASN A 186 3.25 -13.45 -0.74
N THR A 187 2.06 -13.01 -1.14
CA THR A 187 1.83 -12.35 -2.44
C THR A 187 2.67 -11.08 -2.60
N LEU A 188 2.64 -10.18 -1.62
CA LEU A 188 3.41 -8.94 -1.69
C LEU A 188 4.92 -9.19 -1.65
N CYS A 189 5.39 -10.21 -0.91
CA CYS A 189 6.79 -10.64 -0.93
C CYS A 189 7.19 -11.19 -2.31
N ALA A 190 6.34 -12.02 -2.92
CA ALA A 190 6.61 -12.62 -4.22
C ALA A 190 6.78 -11.59 -5.34
N ILE A 191 6.03 -10.48 -5.28
CA ILE A 191 6.18 -9.36 -6.24
C ILE A 191 7.24 -8.32 -5.83
N GLY A 192 7.95 -8.54 -4.70
CA GLY A 192 8.98 -7.63 -4.21
C GLY A 192 8.46 -6.30 -3.63
N ALA A 193 7.14 -6.17 -3.42
CA ALA A 193 6.56 -4.98 -2.81
C ALA A 193 6.77 -4.96 -1.28
N LEU A 194 6.84 -6.13 -0.66
CA LEU A 194 7.07 -6.29 0.78
C LEU A 194 8.41 -7.00 1.02
N SER A 195 9.16 -6.51 1.98
CA SER A 195 10.37 -7.16 2.49
C SER A 195 10.30 -7.24 4.02
N PRO A 196 10.88 -8.28 4.63
CA PRO A 196 11.01 -8.33 6.08
C PRO A 196 11.91 -7.20 6.60
N TYR A 197 11.75 -6.86 7.86
CA TYR A 197 12.64 -5.96 8.58
C TYR A 197 14.03 -6.61 8.80
N PRO A 198 15.05 -5.84 9.24
CA PRO A 198 16.40 -6.37 9.50
C PRO A 198 16.44 -7.52 10.53
N ASP A 199 15.45 -7.60 11.41
CA ASP A 199 15.29 -8.70 12.38
C ASP A 199 14.63 -9.96 11.77
N GLY A 200 14.27 -9.90 10.48
CA GLY A 200 13.62 -10.98 9.75
C GLY A 200 12.10 -11.09 9.98
N GLY A 201 11.50 -10.16 10.72
CA GLY A 201 10.06 -10.12 10.99
C GLY A 201 9.26 -9.26 10.01
N ILE A 202 7.95 -9.45 10.00
CA ILE A 202 6.97 -8.63 9.24
C ILE A 202 6.29 -7.61 10.15
N HIS A 203 6.26 -7.84 11.46
CA HIS A 203 5.58 -7.01 12.45
C HIS A 203 4.10 -6.78 12.12
N PRO A 204 3.30 -7.85 11.97
CA PRO A 204 1.95 -7.77 11.39
C PRO A 204 0.96 -6.95 12.24
N ALA A 205 1.15 -6.92 13.56
CA ALA A 205 0.25 -6.24 14.49
C ALA A 205 0.61 -4.76 14.72
N ASP A 206 1.80 -4.32 14.29
CA ASP A 206 2.25 -2.95 14.52
C ASP A 206 1.41 -1.96 13.70
N PRO A 207 1.09 -0.79 14.25
CA PRO A 207 0.57 0.30 13.46
C PRO A 207 1.54 0.66 12.33
N ILE A 208 1.01 0.93 11.15
CA ILE A 208 1.82 1.32 9.99
C ILE A 208 1.88 2.84 9.87
N THR A 209 3.05 3.37 9.52
CA THR A 209 3.22 4.81 9.31
C THR A 209 2.84 5.21 7.88
N ARG A 210 2.59 6.51 7.70
CA ARG A 210 2.29 7.11 6.38
C ARG A 210 3.43 6.89 5.39
N ALA A 211 4.70 6.99 5.84
CA ALA A 211 5.86 6.73 5.00
C ALA A 211 5.94 5.26 4.56
N GLN A 212 5.71 4.32 5.47
CA GLN A 212 5.70 2.90 5.15
C GLN A 212 4.61 2.53 4.14
N VAL A 213 3.43 3.16 4.24
CA VAL A 213 2.37 3.00 3.24
C VAL A 213 2.81 3.54 1.89
N ALA A 214 3.45 4.71 1.85
CA ALA A 214 3.98 5.27 0.61
C ALA A 214 5.00 4.34 -0.06
N ASP A 215 5.91 3.76 0.71
CA ASP A 215 6.89 2.79 0.22
C ASP A 215 6.24 1.55 -0.38
N LEU A 216 5.20 1.00 0.28
CA LEU A 216 4.45 -0.15 -0.23
C LEU A 216 3.76 0.19 -1.56
N LEU A 217 3.02 1.29 -1.62
CA LEU A 217 2.33 1.71 -2.84
C LEU A 217 3.31 1.98 -3.98
N PHE A 218 4.43 2.64 -3.70
CA PHE A 218 5.47 2.91 -4.69
C PHE A 218 6.09 1.61 -5.25
N ARG A 219 6.29 0.61 -4.40
CA ARG A 219 6.84 -0.70 -4.84
C ARG A 219 5.84 -1.55 -5.60
N MET A 220 4.56 -1.22 -5.56
CA MET A 220 3.51 -1.89 -6.34
C MET A 220 3.36 -1.32 -7.77
N THR A 221 3.97 -0.16 -8.06
CA THR A 221 4.02 0.44 -9.42
C THR A 221 5.15 -0.16 -10.28
#